data_6832dca52f73342cce70a2b0a53112ac
#
_entry.id   6832dca52f73342cce70a2b0a53112ac
#
_cell.length_a   1.000
_cell.length_b   1.000
_cell.length_c   1.000
_cell.angle_alpha   90.00
_cell.angle_beta   90.00
_cell.angle_gamma   90.00
#
_symmetry.space_group_name_H-M   'P 1'
#
loop_
_entity.id
_entity.type
_entity.pdbx_description
1 polymer ?
#
loop_
_entity_poly.entity_id
_entity_poly.type
_entity_poly.pdbx_seq_one_letter_code
_entity_poly.pdbx_strand_id
1 'polypeptide(L)'
;MEGRTTVPLRKPIRCIVKLGGAAVTFKNELEKINDHNLHVLSTQLRESIAETSRSPERTVSLNWSRNSANSNLPCDVNAFESNPLLHDTTLGLVIVHGAGSFGHFQASISAVHKGGLHKPLVKAGFVATRISVTTLNHEIVRALAQEGIPSVGLSPFSCGWTSNKINIGEGDLSILRNAVESGFVPVVHGDAVLDELQGCSILSGDAITRSLAHHLNPQFVVFLTDVLGVYDRPPSDPNARLLREIGICFHFIFKLFFLWVQL
;
A
#
# COMPACT_ATOMS: atom_id res chain seq x y z
N MET A 1 0.33 -29.76 -15.28
CA MET A 1 0.17 -28.42 -14.65
C MET A 1 -1.09 -28.51 -13.82
N GLU A 2 -0.95 -28.89 -12.56
CA GLU A 2 -2.08 -28.96 -11.64
C GLU A 2 -2.44 -27.53 -11.23
N GLY A 3 -3.69 -27.13 -11.54
CA GLY A 3 -4.20 -25.85 -11.15
C GLY A 3 -4.19 -25.74 -9.63
N ARG A 4 -3.38 -24.82 -9.08
CA ARG A 4 -3.47 -24.42 -7.68
C ARG A 4 -4.88 -23.87 -7.46
N THR A 5 -5.73 -24.66 -6.85
CA THR A 5 -7.03 -24.21 -6.35
C THR A 5 -6.76 -23.13 -5.30
N THR A 6 -7.04 -21.90 -5.67
CA THR A 6 -7.03 -20.78 -4.68
C THR A 6 -8.11 -21.08 -3.65
N VAL A 7 -7.66 -21.39 -2.43
CA VAL A 7 -8.60 -21.53 -1.30
C VAL A 7 -9.32 -20.19 -1.15
N PRO A 8 -10.67 -20.16 -1.20
CA PRO A 8 -11.40 -18.91 -1.04
C PRO A 8 -11.11 -18.30 0.34
N LEU A 9 -10.99 -16.97 0.38
CA LEU A 9 -10.89 -16.23 1.64
C LEU A 9 -12.10 -16.57 2.51
N ARG A 10 -11.87 -16.88 3.77
CA ARG A 10 -12.94 -17.05 4.77
C ARG A 10 -13.67 -15.73 5.01
N LYS A 11 -12.99 -14.60 4.82
CA LYS A 11 -13.52 -13.25 4.98
C LYS A 11 -13.30 -12.46 3.68
N PRO A 12 -14.32 -11.76 3.16
CA PRO A 12 -14.18 -10.97 1.93
C PRO A 12 -13.27 -9.76 2.18
N ILE A 13 -12.45 -9.43 1.19
CA ILE A 13 -11.76 -8.14 1.16
C ILE A 13 -12.79 -7.05 0.87
N ARG A 14 -12.88 -6.10 1.78
CA ARG A 14 -13.81 -4.98 1.65
C ARG A 14 -13.23 -3.90 0.74
N CYS A 15 -12.01 -3.49 1.00
CA CYS A 15 -11.41 -2.37 0.30
C CYS A 15 -9.90 -2.56 0.07
N ILE A 16 -9.45 -2.16 -1.11
CA ILE A 16 -8.04 -1.90 -1.37
C ILE A 16 -7.87 -0.39 -1.51
N VAL A 17 -7.03 0.21 -0.66
CA VAL A 17 -6.69 1.64 -0.73
C VAL A 17 -5.31 1.80 -1.31
N LYS A 18 -5.20 2.50 -2.44
CA LYS A 18 -3.91 2.83 -3.06
C LYS A 18 -3.51 4.25 -2.72
N LEU A 19 -2.40 4.41 -2.02
CA LEU A 19 -1.77 5.70 -1.75
C LEU A 19 -0.80 6.03 -2.89
N GLY A 20 -1.05 7.12 -3.61
CA GLY A 20 -0.10 7.66 -4.57
C GLY A 20 1.21 8.03 -3.86
N GLY A 21 2.37 7.76 -4.48
CA GLY A 21 3.65 8.16 -3.88
C GLY A 21 3.72 9.66 -3.60
N ALA A 22 3.18 10.46 -4.51
CA ALA A 22 3.11 11.92 -4.37
C ALA A 22 2.13 12.40 -3.29
N ALA A 23 1.19 11.55 -2.86
CA ALA A 23 0.28 11.89 -1.76
C ALA A 23 0.98 11.86 -0.40
N VAL A 24 2.06 11.08 -0.25
CA VAL A 24 2.76 10.87 1.03
C VAL A 24 4.23 11.31 1.01
N THR A 25 4.76 11.74 -0.15
CA THR A 25 6.15 12.23 -0.28
C THR A 25 6.23 13.50 -1.12
N PHE A 26 7.28 14.31 -0.90
CA PHE A 26 7.61 15.44 -1.78
C PHE A 26 8.33 14.91 -3.03
N LYS A 27 7.75 15.15 -4.21
CA LYS A 27 8.24 14.59 -5.50
C LYS A 27 9.68 14.98 -5.83
N ASN A 28 10.08 16.19 -5.45
CA ASN A 28 11.36 16.80 -5.87
C ASN A 28 12.43 16.71 -4.78
N GLU A 29 12.15 16.04 -3.66
CA GLU A 29 13.08 15.89 -2.55
C GLU A 29 13.35 14.42 -2.30
N LEU A 30 14.63 14.03 -2.36
CA LEU A 30 15.04 12.65 -2.17
C LEU A 30 14.65 12.14 -0.77
N GLU A 31 13.92 11.03 -0.74
CA GLU A 31 13.50 10.34 0.49
C GLU A 31 12.81 11.26 1.52
N LYS A 32 12.04 12.22 1.02
CA LYS A 32 11.35 13.17 1.88
C LYS A 32 9.86 12.83 2.01
N ILE A 33 9.46 12.53 3.24
CA ILE A 33 8.05 12.28 3.57
C ILE A 33 7.33 13.62 3.71
N ASN A 34 6.08 13.65 3.29
CA ASN A 34 5.14 14.69 3.65
C ASN A 34 4.39 14.27 4.93
N ASP A 35 4.99 14.58 6.09
CA ASP A 35 4.48 14.16 7.39
C ASP A 35 3.05 14.67 7.65
N HIS A 36 2.74 15.89 7.19
CA HIS A 36 1.41 16.47 7.34
C HIS A 36 0.37 15.64 6.59
N ASN A 37 0.61 15.37 5.30
CA ASN A 37 -0.30 14.59 4.48
C ASN A 37 -0.44 13.16 5.01
N LEU A 38 0.67 12.55 5.42
CA LEU A 38 0.65 11.19 5.97
C LEU A 38 -0.19 11.12 7.26
N HIS A 39 -0.09 12.12 8.12
CA HIS A 39 -0.92 12.21 9.33
C HIS A 39 -2.40 12.37 8.98
N VAL A 40 -2.74 13.33 8.09
CA VAL A 40 -4.13 13.55 7.66
C VAL A 40 -4.74 12.28 7.07
N LEU A 41 -4.00 11.60 6.18
CA LEU A 41 -4.46 10.35 5.55
C LEU A 41 -4.67 9.23 6.58
N SER A 42 -3.76 9.09 7.54
CA SER A 42 -3.87 8.07 8.60
C SER A 42 -5.11 8.30 9.47
N THR A 43 -5.34 9.57 9.86
CA THR A 43 -6.52 9.97 10.66
C THR A 43 -7.81 9.73 9.89
N GLN A 44 -7.88 10.11 8.62
CA GLN A 44 -9.08 9.88 7.79
C GLN A 44 -9.36 8.39 7.57
N LEU A 45 -8.33 7.58 7.38
CA LEU A 45 -8.49 6.12 7.29
C LEU A 45 -9.06 5.55 8.59
N ARG A 46 -8.54 5.99 9.74
CA ARG A 46 -9.08 5.61 11.06
C ARG A 46 -10.55 5.98 11.20
N GLU A 47 -10.91 7.23 10.88
CA GLU A 47 -12.29 7.70 10.96
C GLU A 47 -13.23 6.89 10.07
N SER A 48 -12.83 6.63 8.83
CA SER A 48 -13.60 5.81 7.88
C SER A 48 -13.80 4.37 8.36
N ILE A 49 -12.82 3.80 9.05
CA ILE A 49 -12.92 2.47 9.66
C ILE A 49 -13.87 2.53 10.88
N ALA A 50 -13.71 3.53 11.75
CA ALA A 50 -14.48 3.68 12.97
C ALA A 50 -15.98 3.93 12.71
N GLU A 51 -16.34 4.75 11.72
CA GLU A 51 -17.72 4.99 11.29
C GLU A 51 -18.41 3.69 10.89
N THR A 52 -17.66 2.80 10.26
CA THR A 52 -18.19 1.51 9.84
C THR A 52 -18.36 0.53 10.99
N SER A 53 -17.48 0.58 11.97
CA SER A 53 -17.44 -0.36 13.10
C SER A 53 -18.29 0.10 14.30
N ARG A 54 -18.96 1.27 14.22
CA ARG A 54 -19.71 1.90 15.34
C ARG A 54 -18.89 2.00 16.63
N SER A 55 -17.60 2.23 16.50
CA SER A 55 -16.64 2.20 17.61
C SER A 55 -16.47 3.57 18.26
N PRO A 56 -16.30 3.67 19.59
CA PRO A 56 -16.14 4.94 20.27
C PRO A 56 -14.79 5.62 19.98
N GLU A 57 -14.73 6.92 20.19
CA GLU A 57 -13.69 7.88 19.80
C GLU A 57 -12.27 7.65 20.35
N ARG A 58 -12.04 6.69 21.24
CA ARG A 58 -10.73 6.50 21.86
C ARG A 58 -9.91 5.42 21.15
N THR A 59 -8.96 5.84 20.34
CA THR A 59 -7.94 4.95 19.76
C THR A 59 -6.66 5.01 20.59
N VAL A 60 -6.03 3.85 20.75
CA VAL A 60 -4.73 3.70 21.42
C VAL A 60 -3.67 3.54 20.37
N SER A 61 -2.60 4.33 20.45
CA SER A 61 -1.46 4.18 19.56
C SER A 61 -0.79 2.83 19.76
N LEU A 62 -0.57 2.10 18.66
CA LEU A 62 0.14 0.83 18.65
C LEU A 62 1.66 1.03 18.49
N ASN A 63 2.12 2.25 18.32
CA ASN A 63 3.54 2.57 18.18
C ASN A 63 4.20 2.81 19.55
N TRP A 64 4.58 1.75 20.21
CA TRP A 64 5.13 1.80 21.56
C TRP A 64 6.50 2.48 21.65
N SER A 65 7.30 2.38 20.59
CA SER A 65 8.68 2.85 20.61
C SER A 65 8.84 4.37 20.72
N ARG A 66 7.80 5.14 20.43
CA ARG A 66 7.83 6.62 20.47
C ARG A 66 7.01 7.25 21.61
N ASN A 67 6.23 6.46 22.34
CA ASN A 67 5.35 6.98 23.41
C ASN A 67 6.02 7.05 24.79
N SER A 68 7.24 6.56 24.95
CA SER A 68 7.86 6.39 26.27
C SER A 68 8.93 7.43 26.61
N ALA A 69 8.62 8.72 26.45
CA ALA A 69 9.54 9.74 26.98
C ALA A 69 9.63 9.76 28.53
N ASN A 70 8.67 9.16 29.26
CA ASN A 70 8.60 9.28 30.73
C ASN A 70 7.98 8.10 31.51
N SER A 71 7.82 6.92 30.97
CA SER A 71 7.28 5.78 31.75
C SER A 71 8.06 4.49 31.54
N ASN A 72 8.36 3.79 32.64
CA ASN A 72 9.04 2.49 32.63
C ASN A 72 8.15 1.33 32.10
N LEU A 73 6.90 1.62 31.73
CA LEU A 73 5.97 0.69 31.09
C LEU A 73 5.51 1.30 29.77
N PRO A 74 5.67 0.59 28.64
CA PRO A 74 5.41 1.15 27.33
C PRO A 74 3.93 1.42 27.01
N CYS A 75 2.97 0.93 27.83
CA CYS A 75 1.56 1.05 27.49
C CYS A 75 0.63 0.67 28.66
N ASP A 76 -0.55 1.26 28.68
CA ASP A 76 -1.68 0.79 29.48
C ASP A 76 -2.31 -0.43 28.78
N VAL A 77 -2.09 -1.62 29.35
CA VAL A 77 -2.60 -2.89 28.80
C VAL A 77 -4.12 -2.86 28.65
N ASN A 78 -4.85 -2.27 29.60
CA ASN A 78 -6.31 -2.19 29.59
C ASN A 78 -6.81 -1.32 28.41
N ALA A 79 -6.01 -0.34 27.98
CA ALA A 79 -6.35 0.49 26.84
C ALA A 79 -6.32 -0.31 25.52
N PHE A 80 -5.47 -1.33 25.39
CA PHE A 80 -5.47 -2.22 24.21
C PHE A 80 -6.67 -3.16 24.23
N GLU A 81 -7.01 -3.73 25.38
CA GLU A 81 -8.17 -4.60 25.52
C GLU A 81 -9.49 -3.87 25.22
N SER A 82 -9.52 -2.56 25.41
CA SER A 82 -10.68 -1.72 25.09
C SER A 82 -10.68 -1.18 23.66
N ASN A 83 -9.61 -1.37 22.87
CA ASN A 83 -9.53 -0.88 21.50
C ASN A 83 -10.32 -1.76 20.52
N PRO A 84 -11.47 -1.29 19.99
CA PRO A 84 -12.32 -2.11 19.14
C PRO A 84 -11.67 -2.52 17.83
N LEU A 85 -10.71 -1.75 17.30
CA LEU A 85 -10.00 -2.09 16.06
C LEU A 85 -9.10 -3.33 16.24
N LEU A 86 -8.64 -3.62 17.45
CA LEU A 86 -7.84 -4.82 17.72
C LEU A 86 -8.70 -6.09 17.84
N HIS A 87 -9.98 -5.92 18.16
CA HIS A 87 -10.93 -7.04 18.23
C HIS A 87 -11.64 -7.29 16.90
N ASP A 88 -11.65 -6.29 16.00
CA ASP A 88 -12.32 -6.41 14.72
C ASP A 88 -11.45 -7.18 13.70
N THR A 89 -11.74 -8.44 13.57
CA THR A 89 -11.11 -9.30 12.56
C THR A 89 -11.80 -9.18 11.19
N THR A 90 -12.76 -8.26 11.02
CA THR A 90 -13.55 -8.12 9.77
C THR A 90 -13.19 -6.88 8.96
N LEU A 91 -12.10 -6.19 9.30
CA LEU A 91 -11.67 -4.97 8.62
C LEU A 91 -11.59 -5.13 7.10
N GLY A 92 -11.04 -6.25 6.62
CA GLY A 92 -10.98 -6.58 5.20
C GLY A 92 -10.30 -5.49 4.36
N LEU A 93 -9.34 -4.77 4.95
CA LEU A 93 -8.66 -3.64 4.33
C LEU A 93 -7.23 -4.05 3.93
N VAL A 94 -6.84 -3.64 2.72
CA VAL A 94 -5.47 -3.75 2.21
C VAL A 94 -5.02 -2.36 1.75
N ILE A 95 -3.83 -1.95 2.14
CA ILE A 95 -3.24 -0.69 1.68
C ILE A 95 -2.09 -0.99 0.72
N VAL A 96 -2.04 -0.26 -0.40
CA VAL A 96 -0.93 -0.33 -1.36
C VAL A 96 -0.37 1.07 -1.53
N HIS A 97 0.95 1.27 -1.46
CA HIS A 97 1.52 2.57 -1.75
C HIS A 97 2.57 2.54 -2.87
N GLY A 98 2.67 3.66 -3.57
CA GLY A 98 3.72 3.91 -4.56
C GLY A 98 5.04 4.26 -3.86
N ALA A 99 6.14 4.19 -4.62
CA ALA A 99 7.47 4.50 -4.12
C ALA A 99 7.71 5.99 -3.83
N GLY A 100 6.97 6.89 -4.48
CA GLY A 100 7.18 8.33 -4.32
C GLY A 100 8.62 8.75 -4.58
N SER A 101 9.16 9.64 -3.76
CA SER A 101 10.56 10.07 -3.86
C SER A 101 11.58 9.05 -3.30
N PHE A 102 11.11 7.95 -2.72
CA PHE A 102 11.95 6.94 -2.11
C PHE A 102 12.53 5.91 -3.08
N GLY A 103 11.83 5.50 -4.12
CA GLY A 103 12.31 4.45 -5.00
C GLY A 103 12.69 4.89 -6.40
N HIS A 104 12.07 5.98 -6.89
CA HIS A 104 12.23 6.41 -8.28
C HIS A 104 13.65 6.86 -8.62
N PHE A 105 14.30 7.57 -7.70
CA PHE A 105 15.63 8.10 -7.91
C PHE A 105 16.67 6.99 -8.08
N GLN A 106 16.71 6.06 -7.14
CA GLN A 106 17.64 4.93 -7.13
C GLN A 106 17.41 4.02 -8.35
N ALA A 107 16.14 3.71 -8.64
CA ALA A 107 15.76 2.88 -9.78
C ALA A 107 16.08 3.54 -11.13
N SER A 108 15.97 4.87 -11.22
CA SER A 108 16.28 5.62 -12.43
C SER A 108 17.78 5.62 -12.72
N ILE A 109 18.62 5.98 -11.75
CA ILE A 109 20.08 6.04 -11.92
C ILE A 109 20.66 4.67 -12.27
N SER A 110 20.20 3.62 -11.61
CA SER A 110 20.74 2.26 -11.78
C SER A 110 20.11 1.50 -12.93
N ALA A 111 19.03 2.02 -13.50
CA ALA A 111 18.24 1.37 -14.55
C ALA A 111 17.70 -0.04 -14.16
N VAL A 112 17.40 -0.29 -12.88
CA VAL A 112 16.83 -1.55 -12.38
C VAL A 112 15.59 -1.98 -13.16
N HIS A 113 14.76 -1.03 -13.58
CA HIS A 113 13.56 -1.30 -14.39
C HIS A 113 13.86 -1.93 -15.77
N LYS A 114 15.12 -1.83 -16.25
CA LYS A 114 15.56 -2.43 -17.52
C LYS A 114 16.15 -3.83 -17.35
N GLY A 115 16.27 -4.29 -16.09
CA GLY A 115 16.86 -5.59 -15.80
C GLY A 115 18.39 -5.62 -15.89
N GLY A 116 18.95 -6.84 -15.90
CA GLY A 116 20.38 -7.05 -16.02
C GLY A 116 21.11 -7.11 -14.68
N LEU A 117 20.64 -7.93 -13.72
CA LEU A 117 21.26 -8.14 -12.40
C LEU A 117 22.73 -8.56 -12.41
N HIS A 118 23.23 -9.07 -13.55
CA HIS A 118 24.66 -9.37 -13.72
C HIS A 118 25.54 -8.11 -13.73
N LYS A 119 24.94 -6.93 -13.99
CA LYS A 119 25.64 -5.64 -13.98
C LYS A 119 25.76 -5.13 -12.55
N PRO A 120 26.97 -4.78 -12.05
CA PRO A 120 27.17 -4.32 -10.67
C PRO A 120 26.29 -3.13 -10.28
N LEU A 121 26.15 -2.13 -11.18
CA LEU A 121 25.33 -0.94 -10.93
C LEU A 121 23.84 -1.30 -10.75
N VAL A 122 23.32 -2.20 -11.60
CA VAL A 122 21.92 -2.66 -11.49
C VAL A 122 21.69 -3.40 -10.18
N LYS A 123 22.63 -4.28 -9.79
CA LYS A 123 22.56 -5.01 -8.51
C LYS A 123 22.61 -4.05 -7.32
N ALA A 124 23.51 -3.08 -7.34
CA ALA A 124 23.59 -2.05 -6.30
C ALA A 124 22.30 -1.23 -6.21
N GLY A 125 21.77 -0.80 -7.36
CA GLY A 125 20.52 -0.06 -7.45
C GLY A 125 19.30 -0.86 -7.00
N PHE A 126 19.28 -2.17 -7.26
CA PHE A 126 18.23 -3.05 -6.74
C PHE A 126 18.21 -3.02 -5.20
N VAL A 127 19.37 -3.17 -4.56
CA VAL A 127 19.49 -3.09 -3.09
C VAL A 127 19.07 -1.71 -2.59
N ALA A 128 19.60 -0.63 -3.20
CA ALA A 128 19.31 0.74 -2.79
C ALA A 128 17.79 1.06 -2.94
N THR A 129 17.16 0.66 -4.04
CA THR A 129 15.73 0.84 -4.26
C THR A 129 14.93 0.14 -3.16
N ARG A 130 15.28 -1.10 -2.83
CA ARG A 130 14.56 -1.85 -1.80
C ARG A 130 14.71 -1.25 -0.40
N ILE A 131 15.92 -0.83 -0.01
CA ILE A 131 16.15 -0.12 1.26
C ILE A 131 15.23 1.10 1.33
N SER A 132 15.24 1.91 0.29
CA SER A 132 14.48 3.16 0.23
C SER A 132 12.97 2.92 0.35
N VAL A 133 12.37 2.07 -0.49
CA VAL A 133 10.92 1.83 -0.46
C VAL A 133 10.46 1.12 0.81
N THR A 134 11.29 0.25 1.40
CA THR A 134 10.99 -0.40 2.68
C THR A 134 11.00 0.61 3.83
N THR A 135 11.90 1.60 3.78
CA THR A 135 11.92 2.71 4.75
C THR A 135 10.60 3.49 4.69
N LEU A 136 10.14 3.87 3.49
CA LEU A 136 8.83 4.53 3.33
C LEU A 136 7.69 3.65 3.87
N ASN A 137 7.70 2.36 3.57
CA ASN A 137 6.69 1.43 4.06
C ASN A 137 6.62 1.43 5.58
N HIS A 138 7.76 1.38 6.27
CA HIS A 138 7.83 1.44 7.73
C HIS A 138 7.26 2.74 8.29
N GLU A 139 7.50 3.89 7.66
CA GLU A 139 6.94 5.16 8.12
C GLU A 139 5.43 5.23 7.93
N ILE A 140 4.89 4.69 6.84
CA ILE A 140 3.44 4.58 6.62
C ILE A 140 2.81 3.63 7.66
N VAL A 141 3.38 2.45 7.87
CA VAL A 141 2.91 1.51 8.91
C VAL A 141 2.95 2.16 10.29
N ARG A 142 4.00 2.91 10.60
CA ARG A 142 4.14 3.63 11.86
C ARG A 142 3.06 4.69 12.05
N ALA A 143 2.75 5.47 11.01
CA ALA A 143 1.70 6.47 11.04
C ALA A 143 0.31 5.85 11.26
N LEU A 144 0.00 4.76 10.56
CA LEU A 144 -1.24 4.00 10.75
C LEU A 144 -1.33 3.40 12.16
N ALA A 145 -0.24 2.83 12.66
CA ALA A 145 -0.17 2.29 14.01
C ALA A 145 -0.34 3.37 15.09
N GLN A 146 0.12 4.59 14.86
CA GLN A 146 -0.15 5.74 15.76
C GLN A 146 -1.64 6.03 15.89
N GLU A 147 -2.39 5.85 14.81
CA GLU A 147 -3.85 5.98 14.78
C GLU A 147 -4.60 4.73 15.28
N GLY A 148 -3.90 3.74 15.82
CA GLY A 148 -4.49 2.51 16.35
C GLY A 148 -4.92 1.49 15.30
N ILE A 149 -4.53 1.66 14.04
CA ILE A 149 -4.81 0.72 12.97
C ILE A 149 -3.79 -0.43 13.04
N PRO A 150 -4.22 -1.70 13.16
CA PRO A 150 -3.33 -2.86 13.29
C PRO A 150 -2.65 -3.19 11.95
N SER A 151 -1.75 -2.33 11.51
CA SER A 151 -1.09 -2.40 10.20
C SER A 151 0.24 -3.15 10.24
N VAL A 152 0.51 -3.93 9.18
CA VAL A 152 1.76 -4.68 9.01
C VAL A 152 2.33 -4.47 7.61
N GLY A 153 3.63 -4.17 7.52
CA GLY A 153 4.32 -3.98 6.24
C GLY A 153 4.58 -5.31 5.53
N LEU A 154 4.27 -5.36 4.24
CA LEU A 154 4.56 -6.51 3.37
C LEU A 154 5.34 -6.06 2.14
N SER A 155 6.58 -6.56 2.01
CA SER A 155 7.39 -6.35 0.82
C SER A 155 7.09 -7.42 -0.23
N PRO A 156 6.75 -7.04 -1.48
CA PRO A 156 6.56 -7.99 -2.58
C PRO A 156 7.73 -8.95 -2.76
N PHE A 157 8.96 -8.45 -2.75
CA PHE A 157 10.14 -9.32 -2.85
C PHE A 157 10.22 -10.34 -1.71
N SER A 158 9.98 -9.93 -0.47
CA SER A 158 10.03 -10.82 0.70
C SER A 158 8.91 -11.85 0.70
N CYS A 159 7.77 -11.52 0.06
CA CYS A 159 6.65 -12.44 -0.16
C CYS A 159 6.85 -13.35 -1.39
N GLY A 160 8.03 -13.31 -2.02
CA GLY A 160 8.34 -14.15 -3.20
C GLY A 160 7.65 -13.72 -4.49
N TRP A 161 7.18 -12.48 -4.57
CA TRP A 161 6.55 -11.98 -5.80
C TRP A 161 7.61 -11.71 -6.86
N THR A 162 7.31 -12.13 -8.08
CA THR A 162 8.16 -11.95 -9.26
C THR A 162 7.41 -11.18 -10.35
N SER A 163 8.10 -10.81 -11.41
CA SER A 163 7.48 -10.28 -12.62
C SER A 163 7.96 -11.04 -13.87
N ASN A 164 7.22 -10.89 -14.97
CA ASN A 164 7.64 -11.33 -16.30
C ASN A 164 7.39 -10.23 -17.35
N LYS A 165 7.95 -9.06 -17.13
CA LYS A 165 7.80 -7.81 -17.90
C LYS A 165 6.40 -7.22 -17.96
N ILE A 166 5.35 -8.02 -18.08
CA ILE A 166 3.97 -7.56 -18.36
C ILE A 166 3.03 -7.88 -17.20
N ASN A 167 3.24 -9.03 -16.56
CA ASN A 167 2.38 -9.51 -15.48
C ASN A 167 3.19 -9.68 -14.21
N ILE A 168 2.51 -9.53 -13.10
CA ILE A 168 3.03 -10.01 -11.83
C ILE A 168 2.97 -11.54 -11.94
N GLY A 169 4.13 -12.20 -11.83
CA GLY A 169 4.17 -13.63 -11.61
C GLY A 169 3.31 -13.98 -10.39
N GLU A 170 2.68 -15.14 -10.39
CA GLU A 170 1.81 -15.57 -9.29
C GLU A 170 2.62 -15.61 -7.99
N GLY A 171 2.72 -14.48 -7.32
CA GLY A 171 3.25 -14.39 -5.98
C GLY A 171 2.34 -15.11 -5.01
N ASP A 172 2.92 -15.69 -3.98
CA ASP A 172 2.14 -16.30 -2.93
C ASP A 172 1.37 -15.23 -2.14
N LEU A 173 0.06 -15.15 -2.35
CA LEU A 173 -0.83 -14.26 -1.61
C LEU A 173 -1.22 -14.81 -0.22
N SER A 174 -0.72 -15.98 0.17
CA SER A 174 -1.08 -16.60 1.45
C SER A 174 -0.70 -15.72 2.63
N ILE A 175 0.47 -15.09 2.61
CA ILE A 175 0.92 -14.19 3.69
C ILE A 175 -0.05 -13.00 3.83
N LEU A 176 -0.44 -12.38 2.71
CA LEU A 176 -1.38 -11.26 2.73
C LEU A 176 -2.75 -11.72 3.21
N ARG A 177 -3.25 -12.86 2.71
CA ARG A 177 -4.53 -13.43 3.13
C ARG A 177 -4.54 -13.75 4.62
N ASN A 178 -3.51 -14.41 5.12
CA ASN A 178 -3.37 -14.76 6.53
C ASN A 178 -3.34 -13.51 7.42
N ALA A 179 -2.66 -12.44 6.98
CA ALA A 179 -2.66 -11.17 7.71
C ALA A 179 -4.07 -10.59 7.82
N VAL A 180 -4.82 -10.52 6.70
CA VAL A 180 -6.21 -10.02 6.71
C VAL A 180 -7.13 -10.90 7.56
N GLU A 181 -7.03 -12.21 7.44
CA GLU A 181 -7.84 -13.16 8.22
C GLU A 181 -7.56 -13.08 9.73
N SER A 182 -6.34 -12.68 10.09
CA SER A 182 -5.94 -12.42 11.49
C SER A 182 -6.34 -11.03 12.00
N GLY A 183 -7.02 -10.22 11.18
CA GLY A 183 -7.47 -8.88 11.55
C GLY A 183 -6.43 -7.77 11.36
N PHE A 184 -5.30 -8.07 10.72
CA PHE A 184 -4.33 -7.04 10.36
C PHE A 184 -4.69 -6.33 9.06
N VAL A 185 -4.15 -5.11 8.92
CA VAL A 185 -4.18 -4.33 7.69
C VAL A 185 -2.80 -4.43 7.00
N PRO A 186 -2.64 -5.28 5.98
CA PRO A 186 -1.39 -5.36 5.25
C PRO A 186 -1.14 -4.09 4.43
N VAL A 187 0.08 -3.56 4.53
CA VAL A 187 0.56 -2.40 3.79
C VAL A 187 1.63 -2.86 2.81
N VAL A 188 1.25 -2.95 1.55
CA VAL A 188 2.11 -3.43 0.45
C VAL A 188 2.69 -2.22 -0.30
N HIS A 189 3.90 -2.33 -0.82
CA HIS A 189 4.56 -1.22 -1.51
C HIS A 189 5.07 -1.59 -2.91
N GLY A 190 5.22 -0.58 -3.79
CA GLY A 190 5.99 -0.76 -5.01
C GLY A 190 7.41 -1.19 -4.68
N ASP A 191 7.96 -2.20 -5.36
CA ASP A 191 9.22 -2.83 -4.97
C ASP A 191 10.09 -3.21 -6.19
N ALA A 192 11.38 -3.39 -5.97
CA ALA A 192 12.25 -4.08 -6.90
C ALA A 192 12.14 -5.60 -6.66
N VAL A 193 11.83 -6.35 -7.69
CA VAL A 193 11.63 -7.81 -7.63
C VAL A 193 12.44 -8.53 -8.68
N LEU A 194 12.57 -9.85 -8.52
CA LEU A 194 13.13 -10.70 -9.56
C LEU A 194 12.18 -10.77 -10.76
N ASP A 195 12.76 -10.81 -11.96
CA ASP A 195 12.03 -10.92 -13.22
C ASP A 195 12.56 -12.12 -14.01
N GLU A 196 11.67 -12.97 -14.47
CA GLU A 196 12.02 -14.22 -15.15
C GLU A 196 12.72 -14.00 -16.49
N LEU A 197 12.44 -12.87 -17.17
CA LEU A 197 12.96 -12.60 -18.52
C LEU A 197 14.20 -11.72 -18.52
N GLN A 198 14.27 -10.76 -17.60
CA GLN A 198 15.36 -9.77 -17.59
C GLN A 198 16.18 -9.76 -16.29
N GLY A 199 15.87 -10.65 -15.36
CA GLY A 199 16.56 -10.84 -14.07
C GLY A 199 15.99 -9.99 -12.94
N CYS A 200 15.61 -8.75 -13.19
CA CYS A 200 14.90 -7.90 -12.22
C CYS A 200 14.00 -6.87 -12.90
N SER A 201 13.04 -6.36 -12.15
CA SER A 201 12.12 -5.31 -12.59
C SER A 201 11.59 -4.52 -11.40
N ILE A 202 10.82 -3.48 -11.70
CA ILE A 202 10.06 -2.72 -10.71
C ILE A 202 8.59 -3.09 -10.79
N LEU A 203 8.03 -3.58 -9.69
CA LEU A 203 6.59 -3.69 -9.52
C LEU A 203 6.07 -2.36 -9.00
N SER A 204 5.28 -1.67 -9.82
CA SER A 204 4.63 -0.43 -9.38
C SER A 204 3.45 -0.70 -8.44
N GLY A 205 3.14 0.25 -7.56
CA GLY A 205 1.94 0.17 -6.72
C GLY A 205 0.66 -0.01 -7.53
N ASP A 206 0.59 0.55 -8.75
CA ASP A 206 -0.59 0.40 -9.63
C ASP A 206 -0.71 -1.03 -10.17
N ALA A 207 0.41 -1.63 -10.59
CA ALA A 207 0.43 -3.03 -11.03
C ALA A 207 0.04 -3.98 -9.89
N ILE A 208 0.55 -3.72 -8.69
CA ILE A 208 0.19 -4.47 -7.47
C ILE A 208 -1.31 -4.33 -7.18
N THR A 209 -1.84 -3.10 -7.16
CA THR A 209 -3.27 -2.85 -6.91
C THR A 209 -4.15 -3.59 -7.91
N ARG A 210 -3.80 -3.55 -9.21
CA ARG A 210 -4.52 -4.28 -10.26
C ARG A 210 -4.51 -5.79 -10.00
N SER A 211 -3.35 -6.35 -9.68
CA SER A 211 -3.22 -7.79 -9.42
C SER A 211 -4.01 -8.20 -8.19
N LEU A 212 -3.88 -7.46 -7.08
CA LEU A 212 -4.64 -7.73 -5.86
C LEU A 212 -6.14 -7.61 -6.08
N ALA A 213 -6.60 -6.60 -6.81
CA ALA A 213 -8.02 -6.43 -7.15
C ALA A 213 -8.55 -7.62 -7.94
N HIS A 214 -7.77 -8.14 -8.90
CA HIS A 214 -8.14 -9.31 -9.68
C HIS A 214 -8.24 -10.59 -8.84
N HIS A 215 -7.27 -10.82 -7.94
CA HIS A 215 -7.20 -12.07 -7.18
C HIS A 215 -8.04 -12.08 -5.88
N LEU A 216 -8.29 -10.91 -5.30
CA LEU A 216 -8.98 -10.78 -4.01
C LEU A 216 -10.44 -10.36 -4.17
N ASN A 217 -10.83 -9.85 -5.35
CA ASN A 217 -12.16 -9.40 -5.69
C ASN A 217 -12.79 -8.48 -4.60
N PRO A 218 -12.15 -7.34 -4.27
CA PRO A 218 -12.63 -6.44 -3.23
C PRO A 218 -13.95 -5.79 -3.63
N GLN A 219 -14.73 -5.33 -2.63
CA GLN A 219 -15.94 -4.55 -2.91
C GLN A 219 -15.60 -3.17 -3.49
N PHE A 220 -14.48 -2.58 -3.06
CA PHE A 220 -14.04 -1.26 -3.48
C PHE A 220 -12.53 -1.23 -3.73
N VAL A 221 -12.12 -0.40 -4.69
CA VAL A 221 -10.73 0.03 -4.87
C VAL A 221 -10.71 1.55 -4.83
N VAL A 222 -10.00 2.13 -3.87
CA VAL A 222 -9.92 3.57 -3.64
C VAL A 222 -8.51 4.05 -3.96
N PHE A 223 -8.40 5.12 -4.74
CA PHE A 223 -7.13 5.76 -5.05
C PHE A 223 -7.06 7.11 -4.34
N LEU A 224 -6.06 7.28 -3.48
CA LEU A 224 -5.70 8.55 -2.86
C LEU A 224 -4.50 9.14 -3.62
N THR A 225 -4.69 10.30 -4.18
CA THR A 225 -3.73 10.93 -5.11
C THR A 225 -3.71 12.44 -4.93
N ASP A 226 -2.67 13.08 -5.43
CA ASP A 226 -2.48 14.53 -5.45
C ASP A 226 -3.26 15.25 -6.57
N VAL A 227 -4.11 14.55 -7.30
CA VAL A 227 -4.99 15.10 -8.34
C VAL A 227 -6.45 14.71 -8.10
N LEU A 228 -7.38 15.47 -8.67
CA LEU A 228 -8.83 15.28 -8.45
C LEU A 228 -9.38 13.93 -8.93
N GLY A 229 -8.63 13.17 -9.71
CA GLY A 229 -9.07 11.88 -10.23
C GLY A 229 -8.38 11.53 -11.55
N VAL A 230 -9.03 10.73 -12.37
CA VAL A 230 -8.57 10.37 -13.72
C VAL A 230 -9.04 11.40 -14.72
N TYR A 231 -8.14 11.77 -15.62
CA TYR A 231 -8.41 12.70 -16.70
C TYR A 231 -8.23 12.01 -18.07
N ASP A 232 -8.91 12.54 -19.09
CA ASP A 232 -8.79 12.08 -20.49
C ASP A 232 -7.41 12.37 -21.11
N ARG A 233 -6.64 13.28 -20.49
CA ARG A 233 -5.28 13.70 -20.84
C ARG A 233 -4.56 14.22 -19.58
N PRO A 234 -3.24 14.52 -19.66
CA PRO A 234 -2.50 14.99 -18.48
C PRO A 234 -3.21 16.15 -17.76
N PRO A 235 -3.31 16.15 -16.41
CA PRO A 235 -3.98 17.23 -15.66
C PRO A 235 -3.39 18.63 -15.87
N SER A 236 -2.16 18.73 -16.36
CA SER A 236 -1.49 19.97 -16.73
C SER A 236 -2.00 20.57 -18.06
N ASP A 237 -2.75 19.81 -18.86
CA ASP A 237 -3.37 20.32 -20.09
C ASP A 237 -4.61 21.16 -19.72
N PRO A 238 -4.70 22.44 -20.20
CA PRO A 238 -5.87 23.28 -19.90
C PRO A 238 -7.21 22.71 -20.38
N ASN A 239 -7.16 21.78 -21.35
CA ASN A 239 -8.36 21.10 -21.87
C ASN A 239 -8.62 19.73 -21.22
N ALA A 240 -7.87 19.36 -20.17
CA ALA A 240 -8.06 18.11 -19.46
C ALA A 240 -9.44 18.04 -18.81
N ARG A 241 -10.15 16.94 -19.06
CA ARG A 241 -11.48 16.70 -18.48
C ARG A 241 -11.39 15.61 -17.42
N LEU A 242 -11.91 15.88 -16.23
CA LEU A 242 -12.06 14.90 -15.19
C LEU A 242 -13.09 13.85 -15.60
N LEU A 243 -12.69 12.59 -15.62
CA LEU A 243 -13.56 11.45 -15.87
C LEU A 243 -14.24 11.04 -14.56
N ARG A 244 -15.53 11.26 -14.45
CA ARG A 244 -16.32 10.91 -13.24
C ARG A 244 -16.67 9.45 -13.17
N GLU A 245 -16.80 8.81 -14.32
CA GLU A 245 -17.11 7.40 -14.46
C GLU A 245 -16.28 6.80 -15.60
N ILE A 246 -15.77 5.60 -15.37
CA ILE A 246 -15.05 4.81 -16.37
C ILE A 246 -15.76 3.48 -16.49
N GLY A 247 -16.46 3.27 -17.62
CA GLY A 247 -17.08 1.99 -17.93
C GLY A 247 -16.01 0.95 -18.27
N ILE A 248 -15.96 -0.14 -17.50
CA ILE A 248 -15.11 -1.29 -17.83
C ILE A 248 -15.97 -2.34 -18.50
N CYS A 249 -15.69 -2.62 -19.77
CA CYS A 249 -16.45 -3.55 -20.61
C CYS A 249 -16.05 -5.01 -20.37
N PHE A 250 -15.94 -5.47 -19.12
CA PHE A 250 -15.75 -6.87 -18.74
C PHE A 250 -16.50 -7.20 -17.46
N HIS A 251 -16.92 -8.44 -17.31
CA HIS A 251 -17.86 -9.01 -16.34
C HIS A 251 -17.65 -8.70 -14.84
N PHE A 252 -16.83 -7.74 -14.47
CA PHE A 252 -16.63 -7.29 -13.10
C PHE A 252 -16.85 -5.78 -13.00
N ILE A 253 -17.90 -5.39 -12.32
CA ILE A 253 -18.17 -3.97 -11.98
C ILE A 253 -17.31 -3.62 -10.77
N PHE A 254 -16.10 -3.10 -11.01
CA PHE A 254 -15.36 -2.42 -9.96
C PHE A 254 -15.90 -0.99 -9.81
N LYS A 255 -16.40 -0.65 -8.64
CA LYS A 255 -16.64 0.76 -8.29
C LYS A 255 -15.29 1.38 -7.96
N LEU A 256 -14.71 2.10 -8.91
CA LEU A 256 -13.54 2.95 -8.68
C LEU A 256 -14.01 4.23 -8.00
N PHE A 257 -13.57 4.43 -6.76
CA PHE A 257 -13.75 5.69 -6.06
C PHE A 257 -12.42 6.44 -6.04
N PHE A 258 -12.43 7.67 -6.53
CA PHE A 258 -11.34 8.60 -6.34
C PHE A 258 -11.74 9.52 -5.19
N LEU A 259 -11.08 9.37 -4.07
CA LEU A 259 -11.19 10.31 -2.96
C LEU A 259 -10.07 11.33 -3.13
N TRP A 260 -10.47 12.55 -3.44
CA TRP A 260 -9.56 13.69 -3.38
C TRP A 260 -9.49 14.14 -1.93
N VAL A 261 -8.31 14.08 -1.36
CA VAL A 261 -7.99 14.70 -0.09
C VAL A 261 -7.46 16.08 -0.43
N GLN A 262 -8.14 17.10 0.00
CA GLN A 262 -7.65 18.48 -0.09
C GLN A 262 -6.47 18.59 0.88
N LEU A 263 -5.26 18.49 0.31
CA LEU A 263 -3.98 18.57 1.03
C LEU A 263 -3.50 20.01 1.05
#